data_ada736c97f386f4bca35c2003fd1c319
#
_entry.id   ada736c97f386f4bca35c2003fd1c319
#
_cell.length_a   1.000
_cell.length_b   1.000
_cell.length_c   1.000
_cell.angle_alpha   90.00
_cell.angle_beta   90.00
_cell.angle_gamma   90.00
#
_symmetry.space_group_name_H-M   'P 1'
#
loop_
_entity.id
_entity.type
_entity.pdbx_description
1 polymer ?
#
loop_
_entity_poly.entity_id
_entity_poly.type
_entity_poly.pdbx_seq_one_letter_code
_entity_poly.pdbx_strand_id
1 'polypeptide(L)'
;NYAQNVEHVEQSIECFREAYRLDAPNVRALEGLGVSLYTLGRHDEAREVYRDWLQREPDNPIPRHMLAATGGADIPPRADEAYVRNVFDGFADSFDEQLLKNLDYRAPEVLAGALGGVLPAADGSLDVLDAGCGTGLCAPLLRARARTLVGVDLSGGMIEKARARGGYDELVVAELTAYLQAHPTAVLGLTPNTSAA
;
A
#
# COMPACT_ATOMS: atom_id res chain seq x y z
N ASN A 1 -1.11 8.97 -25.01
CA ASN A 1 -2.40 8.82 -25.65
C ASN A 1 -2.93 7.41 -25.36
N TYR A 2 -4.26 7.26 -25.07
CA TYR A 2 -4.86 5.99 -24.65
C TYR A 2 -4.57 4.84 -25.63
N ALA A 3 -4.70 5.11 -26.93
CA ALA A 3 -4.45 4.10 -27.97
C ALA A 3 -3.00 3.59 -27.97
N GLN A 4 -2.03 4.47 -27.74
CA GLN A 4 -0.61 4.08 -27.63
C GLN A 4 -0.35 3.24 -26.37
N ASN A 5 -1.02 3.55 -25.25
CA ASN A 5 -0.92 2.74 -24.05
C ASN A 5 -1.47 1.34 -24.24
N VAL A 6 -2.60 1.20 -24.92
CA VAL A 6 -3.19 -0.11 -25.26
C VAL A 6 -2.22 -0.92 -26.13
N GLU A 7 -1.65 -0.31 -27.18
CA GLU A 7 -0.67 -0.97 -28.06
C GLU A 7 0.56 -1.46 -27.30
N HIS A 8 1.10 -0.66 -26.37
CA HIS A 8 2.23 -1.08 -25.56
C HIS A 8 1.89 -2.24 -24.63
N VAL A 9 0.67 -2.28 -24.07
CA VAL A 9 0.23 -3.40 -23.24
C VAL A 9 0.04 -4.67 -24.07
N GLU A 10 -0.50 -4.58 -25.29
CA GLU A 10 -0.59 -5.73 -26.21
C GLU A 10 0.79 -6.27 -26.57
N GLN A 11 1.77 -5.41 -26.87
CA GLN A 11 3.16 -5.82 -27.12
C GLN A 11 3.76 -6.52 -25.90
N SER A 12 3.46 -6.02 -24.69
CA SER A 12 3.91 -6.64 -23.43
C SER A 12 3.33 -8.05 -23.26
N ILE A 13 2.06 -8.26 -23.60
CA ILE A 13 1.41 -9.59 -23.60
C ILE A 13 2.17 -10.58 -24.48
N GLU A 14 2.52 -10.20 -25.69
CA GLU A 14 3.25 -11.06 -26.60
C GLU A 14 4.66 -11.38 -26.07
N CYS A 15 5.36 -10.39 -25.52
CA CYS A 15 6.67 -10.59 -24.89
C CYS A 15 6.60 -11.57 -23.69
N PHE A 16 5.61 -11.41 -22.82
CA PHE A 16 5.45 -12.31 -21.67
C PHE A 16 5.01 -13.73 -22.07
N ARG A 17 4.18 -13.88 -23.10
CA ARG A 17 3.83 -15.18 -23.65
C ARG A 17 5.06 -15.89 -24.20
N GLU A 18 5.89 -15.18 -24.95
CA GLU A 18 7.12 -15.75 -25.50
C GLU A 18 8.13 -16.08 -24.38
N ALA A 19 8.30 -15.21 -23.38
CA ALA A 19 9.14 -15.48 -22.23
C ALA A 19 8.68 -16.74 -21.48
N TYR A 20 7.37 -16.91 -21.30
CA TYR A 20 6.80 -18.09 -20.66
C TYR A 20 6.97 -19.36 -21.53
N ARG A 21 6.86 -19.24 -22.85
CA ARG A 21 7.09 -20.35 -23.77
C ARG A 21 8.53 -20.86 -23.76
N LEU A 22 9.49 -19.94 -23.61
CA LEU A 22 10.92 -20.24 -23.60
C LEU A 22 11.39 -20.79 -22.25
N ASP A 23 10.80 -20.32 -21.17
CA ASP A 23 11.12 -20.68 -19.80
C ASP A 23 9.83 -20.86 -18.99
N ALA A 24 9.22 -22.02 -19.11
CA ALA A 24 7.94 -22.34 -18.46
C ALA A 24 7.95 -22.19 -16.91
N PRO A 25 9.09 -22.34 -16.17
CA PRO A 25 9.14 -22.01 -14.74
C PRO A 25 9.10 -20.51 -14.42
N ASN A 26 9.12 -19.63 -15.43
CA ASN A 26 9.23 -18.18 -15.22
C ASN A 26 7.94 -17.56 -14.66
N VAL A 27 7.85 -17.52 -13.34
CA VAL A 27 6.71 -16.93 -12.61
C VAL A 27 6.54 -15.43 -12.92
N ARG A 28 7.64 -14.69 -13.14
CA ARG A 28 7.57 -13.26 -13.50
C ARG A 28 6.88 -13.04 -14.85
N ALA A 29 7.03 -14.00 -15.77
CA ALA A 29 6.31 -13.93 -17.04
C ALA A 29 4.80 -14.12 -16.83
N LEU A 30 4.37 -15.00 -15.91
CA LEU A 30 2.96 -15.18 -15.53
C LEU A 30 2.40 -13.94 -14.84
N GLU A 31 3.15 -13.35 -13.93
CA GLU A 31 2.77 -12.09 -13.27
C GLU A 31 2.53 -10.98 -14.29
N GLY A 32 3.52 -10.70 -15.14
CA GLY A 32 3.42 -9.65 -16.15
C GLY A 32 2.31 -9.91 -17.16
N LEU A 33 2.14 -11.16 -17.59
CA LEU A 33 1.06 -11.56 -18.50
C LEU A 33 -0.32 -11.36 -17.87
N GLY A 34 -0.51 -11.83 -16.64
CA GLY A 34 -1.76 -11.72 -15.91
C GLY A 34 -2.18 -10.26 -15.70
N VAL A 35 -1.26 -9.41 -15.25
CA VAL A 35 -1.50 -7.97 -15.06
C VAL A 35 -1.81 -7.27 -16.37
N SER A 36 -1.09 -7.57 -17.45
CA SER A 36 -1.33 -6.97 -18.76
C SER A 36 -2.70 -7.34 -19.31
N LEU A 37 -3.09 -8.61 -19.21
CA LEU A 37 -4.42 -9.09 -19.62
C LEU A 37 -5.53 -8.45 -18.78
N TYR A 38 -5.34 -8.36 -17.47
CA TYR A 38 -6.28 -7.71 -16.55
C TYR A 38 -6.47 -6.23 -16.92
N THR A 39 -5.39 -5.51 -17.18
CA THR A 39 -5.40 -4.09 -17.56
C THR A 39 -6.21 -3.84 -18.85
N LEU A 40 -6.18 -4.76 -19.79
CA LEU A 40 -6.97 -4.69 -21.01
C LEU A 40 -8.42 -5.20 -20.87
N GLY A 41 -8.85 -5.60 -19.66
CA GLY A 41 -10.16 -6.16 -19.43
C GLY A 41 -10.34 -7.60 -19.95
N ARG A 42 -9.26 -8.28 -20.34
CA ARG A 42 -9.27 -9.67 -20.83
C ARG A 42 -9.30 -10.64 -19.62
N HIS A 43 -10.35 -10.50 -18.80
CA HIS A 43 -10.43 -11.15 -17.49
C HIS A 43 -10.44 -12.68 -17.56
N ASP A 44 -11.05 -13.27 -18.59
CA ASP A 44 -11.08 -14.74 -18.73
C ASP A 44 -9.67 -15.31 -18.98
N GLU A 45 -8.89 -14.66 -19.84
CA GLU A 45 -7.51 -15.06 -20.10
C GLU A 45 -6.60 -14.79 -18.89
N ALA A 46 -6.76 -13.66 -18.23
CA ALA A 46 -6.04 -13.36 -16.99
C ALA A 46 -6.30 -14.42 -15.91
N ARG A 47 -7.55 -14.90 -15.80
CA ARG A 47 -7.95 -15.95 -14.86
C ARG A 47 -7.23 -17.27 -15.10
N GLU A 48 -7.05 -17.69 -16.34
CA GLU A 48 -6.28 -18.89 -16.67
C GLU A 48 -4.81 -18.74 -16.27
N VAL A 49 -4.22 -17.58 -16.54
CA VAL A 49 -2.84 -17.27 -16.14
C VAL A 49 -2.67 -17.29 -14.62
N TYR A 50 -3.60 -16.69 -13.87
CA TYR A 50 -3.54 -16.69 -12.40
C TYR A 50 -3.76 -18.09 -11.80
N ARG A 51 -4.57 -18.95 -12.44
CA ARG A 51 -4.70 -20.35 -12.02
C ARG A 51 -3.40 -21.13 -12.22
N ASP A 52 -2.75 -20.97 -13.37
CA ASP A 52 -1.47 -21.61 -13.63
C ASP A 52 -0.38 -21.12 -12.66
N TRP A 53 -0.35 -19.82 -12.39
CA TRP A 53 0.56 -19.26 -11.39
C TRP A 53 0.30 -19.83 -9.99
N LEU A 54 -0.96 -19.86 -9.54
CA LEU A 54 -1.34 -20.39 -8.23
C LEU A 54 -1.03 -21.90 -8.09
N GLN A 55 -1.11 -22.68 -9.19
CA GLN A 55 -0.70 -24.09 -9.17
C GLN A 55 0.80 -24.26 -8.92
N ARG A 56 1.62 -23.32 -9.36
CA ARG A 56 3.08 -23.34 -9.18
C ARG A 56 3.49 -22.81 -7.82
N GLU A 57 2.77 -21.82 -7.33
CA GLU A 57 3.01 -21.16 -6.04
C GLU A 57 1.70 -21.14 -5.22
N PRO A 58 1.31 -22.28 -4.61
CA PRO A 58 0.00 -22.39 -3.93
C PRO A 58 -0.17 -21.44 -2.74
N ASP A 59 0.93 -21.05 -2.12
CA ASP A 59 0.94 -20.15 -0.95
C ASP A 59 1.11 -18.67 -1.33
N ASN A 60 1.30 -18.36 -2.62
CA ASN A 60 1.44 -16.98 -3.05
C ASN A 60 0.09 -16.25 -2.99
N PRO A 61 -0.02 -15.16 -2.21
CA PRO A 61 -1.28 -14.43 -2.03
C PRO A 61 -1.65 -13.60 -3.28
N ILE A 62 -0.70 -13.25 -4.15
CA ILE A 62 -0.94 -12.39 -5.31
C ILE A 62 -1.86 -13.06 -6.34
N PRO A 63 -1.52 -14.24 -6.91
CA PRO A 63 -2.40 -14.90 -7.88
C PRO A 63 -3.74 -15.30 -7.27
N ARG A 64 -3.80 -15.63 -5.97
CA ARG A 64 -5.04 -15.92 -5.25
C ARG A 64 -5.96 -14.69 -5.22
N HIS A 65 -5.43 -13.52 -4.87
CA HIS A 65 -6.17 -12.27 -4.85
C HIS A 65 -6.65 -11.88 -6.25
N MET A 66 -5.77 -11.95 -7.25
CA MET A 66 -6.10 -11.60 -8.63
C MET A 66 -7.11 -12.55 -9.26
N LEU A 67 -7.09 -13.82 -8.88
CA LEU A 67 -8.09 -14.80 -9.30
C LEU A 67 -9.49 -14.44 -8.77
N ALA A 68 -9.59 -14.04 -7.50
CA ALA A 68 -10.84 -13.53 -6.93
C ALA A 68 -11.30 -12.24 -7.64
N ALA A 69 -10.41 -11.30 -7.89
CA ALA A 69 -10.70 -10.03 -8.56
C ALA A 69 -11.18 -10.22 -10.02
N THR A 70 -10.80 -11.32 -10.68
CA THR A 70 -11.25 -11.66 -12.03
C THR A 70 -12.55 -12.47 -12.04
N GLY A 71 -13.21 -12.67 -10.88
CA GLY A 71 -14.43 -13.46 -10.77
C GLY A 71 -14.20 -14.98 -10.78
N GLY A 72 -12.97 -15.42 -10.50
CA GLY A 72 -12.60 -16.85 -10.48
C GLY A 72 -12.79 -17.55 -9.13
N ALA A 73 -13.17 -16.83 -8.10
CA ALA A 73 -13.42 -17.33 -6.74
C ALA A 73 -14.32 -16.35 -5.98
N ASP A 74 -14.78 -16.74 -4.79
CA ASP A 74 -15.50 -15.83 -3.90
C ASP A 74 -14.60 -14.64 -3.53
N ILE A 75 -15.13 -13.44 -3.70
CA ILE A 75 -14.41 -12.20 -3.38
C ILE A 75 -14.44 -12.03 -1.85
N PRO A 76 -13.29 -12.04 -1.17
CA PRO A 76 -13.25 -11.83 0.26
C PRO A 76 -13.68 -10.39 0.60
N PRO A 77 -14.24 -10.13 1.80
CA PRO A 77 -14.72 -8.80 2.20
C PRO A 77 -13.59 -7.76 2.30
N ARG A 78 -12.35 -8.21 2.45
CA ARG A 78 -11.13 -7.39 2.39
C ARG A 78 -10.00 -8.17 1.72
N ALA A 79 -9.00 -7.43 1.22
CA ALA A 79 -7.78 -8.04 0.70
C ALA A 79 -7.04 -8.80 1.82
N ASP A 80 -6.42 -9.92 1.45
CA ASP A 80 -5.56 -10.69 2.35
C ASP A 80 -4.37 -9.82 2.80
N GLU A 81 -4.03 -9.86 4.09
CA GLU A 81 -2.93 -9.06 4.65
C GLU A 81 -1.58 -9.42 4.02
N ALA A 82 -1.35 -10.70 3.71
CA ALA A 82 -0.13 -11.14 3.06
C ALA A 82 -0.05 -10.59 1.62
N TYR A 83 -1.19 -10.49 0.91
CA TYR A 83 -1.25 -9.83 -0.39
C TYR A 83 -0.87 -8.35 -0.29
N VAL A 84 -1.51 -7.61 0.61
CA VAL A 84 -1.24 -6.18 0.81
C VAL A 84 0.23 -5.97 1.18
N ARG A 85 0.74 -6.73 2.13
CA ARG A 85 2.15 -6.67 2.56
C ARG A 85 3.11 -6.91 1.40
N ASN A 86 2.93 -8.00 0.64
CA ASN A 86 3.83 -8.33 -0.46
C ASN A 86 3.83 -7.26 -1.56
N VAL A 87 2.67 -6.70 -1.88
CA VAL A 87 2.56 -5.61 -2.86
C VAL A 87 3.35 -4.39 -2.39
N PHE A 88 3.14 -3.93 -1.15
CA PHE A 88 3.79 -2.73 -0.64
C PHE A 88 5.27 -2.94 -0.32
N ASP A 89 5.68 -4.12 0.14
CA ASP A 89 7.10 -4.45 0.32
C ASP A 89 7.85 -4.43 -1.03
N GLY A 90 7.27 -5.02 -2.07
CA GLY A 90 7.84 -4.99 -3.42
C GLY A 90 7.87 -3.60 -4.05
N PHE A 91 6.99 -2.71 -3.60
CA PHE A 91 6.85 -1.35 -4.14
C PHE A 91 7.63 -0.29 -3.35
N ALA A 92 8.10 -0.61 -2.14
CA ALA A 92 8.68 0.34 -1.20
C ALA A 92 9.87 1.13 -1.77
N ASP A 93 10.72 0.51 -2.59
CA ASP A 93 11.90 1.17 -3.16
C ASP A 93 11.56 2.29 -4.16
N SER A 94 10.50 2.14 -4.93
CA SER A 94 10.08 3.10 -5.95
C SER A 94 8.87 3.95 -5.53
N PHE A 95 8.31 3.71 -4.36
CA PHE A 95 7.03 4.28 -3.92
C PHE A 95 7.01 5.81 -3.95
N ASP A 96 7.99 6.43 -3.30
CA ASP A 96 8.09 7.89 -3.24
C ASP A 96 8.26 8.51 -4.64
N GLU A 97 9.10 7.89 -5.48
CA GLU A 97 9.31 8.34 -6.84
C GLU A 97 8.02 8.28 -7.67
N GLN A 98 7.29 7.17 -7.57
CA GLN A 98 6.02 6.98 -8.26
C GLN A 98 4.96 8.00 -7.80
N LEU A 99 4.83 8.21 -6.49
CA LEU A 99 3.86 9.15 -5.94
C LEU A 99 4.20 10.59 -6.30
N LEU A 100 5.43 11.02 -6.04
CA LEU A 100 5.81 12.43 -6.12
C LEU A 100 6.05 12.89 -7.56
N LYS A 101 6.63 12.03 -8.43
CA LYS A 101 6.93 12.39 -9.82
C LYS A 101 5.81 12.08 -10.80
N ASN A 102 5.09 10.95 -10.60
CA ASN A 102 4.14 10.47 -11.58
C ASN A 102 2.69 10.81 -11.24
N LEU A 103 2.35 11.01 -9.95
CA LEU A 103 0.98 11.21 -9.49
C LEU A 103 0.73 12.60 -8.88
N ASP A 104 1.73 13.48 -8.81
CA ASP A 104 1.62 14.80 -8.13
C ASP A 104 0.97 14.68 -6.74
N TYR A 105 1.45 13.71 -5.96
CA TYR A 105 0.87 13.34 -4.68
C TYR A 105 1.06 14.45 -3.64
N ARG A 106 -0.05 15.05 -3.24
CA ARG A 106 -0.10 16.19 -2.31
C ARG A 106 -0.90 15.91 -1.04
N ALA A 107 -1.19 14.64 -0.76
CA ALA A 107 -1.99 14.30 0.41
C ALA A 107 -1.37 14.78 1.73
N PRO A 108 -0.02 14.72 1.95
CA PRO A 108 0.58 15.25 3.17
C PRO A 108 0.30 16.74 3.38
N GLU A 109 0.44 17.58 2.34
CA GLU A 109 0.21 19.02 2.42
C GLU A 109 -1.27 19.35 2.63
N VAL A 110 -2.16 18.63 1.93
CA VAL A 110 -3.63 18.78 2.10
C VAL A 110 -4.03 18.40 3.53
N LEU A 111 -3.50 17.30 4.06
CA LEU A 111 -3.76 16.88 5.44
C LEU A 111 -3.24 17.93 6.44
N ALA A 112 -2.01 18.41 6.27
CA ALA A 112 -1.42 19.42 7.14
C ALA A 112 -2.25 20.72 7.13
N GLY A 113 -2.73 21.14 5.96
CA GLY A 113 -3.61 22.31 5.82
C GLY A 113 -4.95 22.12 6.54
N ALA A 114 -5.59 20.95 6.39
CA ALA A 114 -6.83 20.62 7.08
C ALA A 114 -6.64 20.57 8.61
N LEU A 115 -5.58 19.95 9.09
CA LEU A 115 -5.25 19.91 10.52
C LEU A 115 -4.96 21.29 11.10
N GLY A 116 -4.37 22.20 10.32
CA GLY A 116 -4.11 23.59 10.71
C GLY A 116 -5.36 24.39 11.04
N GLY A 117 -6.50 24.02 10.44
CA GLY A 117 -7.80 24.66 10.69
C GLY A 117 -8.56 24.09 11.89
N VAL A 118 -8.19 22.92 12.41
CA VAL A 118 -8.97 22.18 13.42
C VAL A 118 -8.18 21.99 14.72
N LEU A 119 -6.86 21.84 14.64
CA LEU A 119 -6.00 21.59 15.79
C LEU A 119 -5.38 22.88 16.33
N PRO A 120 -4.99 22.90 17.63
CA PRO A 120 -4.22 23.98 18.23
C PRO A 120 -2.93 24.27 17.44
N ALA A 121 -2.29 25.39 17.77
CA ALA A 121 -0.98 25.75 17.22
C ALA A 121 0.01 24.58 17.34
N ALA A 122 0.97 24.52 16.42
CA ALA A 122 2.00 23.51 16.41
C ALA A 122 3.01 23.77 17.56
N ASP A 123 2.70 23.24 18.75
CA ASP A 123 3.46 23.44 20.00
C ASP A 123 4.11 22.15 20.54
N GLY A 124 4.02 21.06 19.79
CA GLY A 124 4.56 19.77 20.19
C GLY A 124 3.85 19.12 21.38
N SER A 125 2.58 19.42 21.60
CA SER A 125 1.84 18.92 22.78
C SER A 125 1.04 17.64 22.55
N LEU A 126 0.85 17.20 21.29
CA LEU A 126 -0.03 16.10 20.94
C LEU A 126 0.70 14.75 20.92
N ASP A 127 0.02 13.70 21.36
CA ASP A 127 0.40 12.35 21.01
C ASP A 127 -0.27 11.98 19.70
N VAL A 128 0.52 11.66 18.68
CA VAL A 128 0.06 11.48 17.30
C VAL A 128 0.34 10.06 16.83
N LEU A 129 -0.68 9.41 16.30
CA LEU A 129 -0.57 8.15 15.57
C LEU A 129 -0.72 8.42 14.08
N ASP A 130 0.32 8.11 13.31
CA ASP A 130 0.30 8.09 11.84
C ASP A 130 -0.08 6.68 11.39
N ALA A 131 -1.36 6.50 11.11
CA ALA A 131 -1.99 5.21 10.81
C ALA A 131 -1.88 4.91 9.31
N GLY A 132 -1.08 3.90 8.96
CA GLY A 132 -0.68 3.65 7.58
C GLY A 132 0.39 4.64 7.13
N CYS A 133 1.46 4.78 7.93
CA CYS A 133 2.46 5.82 7.73
C CYS A 133 3.28 5.68 6.43
N GLY A 134 3.24 4.51 5.79
CA GLY A 134 3.98 4.21 4.57
C GLY A 134 5.48 4.52 4.73
N THR A 135 6.05 5.24 3.77
CA THR A 135 7.44 5.69 3.79
C THR A 135 7.69 6.92 4.68
N GLY A 136 6.66 7.39 5.41
CA GLY A 136 6.78 8.48 6.37
C GLY A 136 6.70 9.89 5.76
N LEU A 137 6.03 10.07 4.63
CA LEU A 137 5.91 11.39 3.98
C LEU A 137 5.20 12.43 4.86
N CYS A 138 4.32 12.00 5.77
CA CYS A 138 3.62 12.89 6.70
C CYS A 138 4.46 13.30 7.91
N ALA A 139 5.51 12.56 8.26
CA ALA A 139 6.30 12.80 9.49
C ALA A 139 6.79 14.22 9.66
N PRO A 140 7.39 14.90 8.65
CA PRO A 140 7.88 16.27 8.82
C PRO A 140 6.77 17.27 9.18
N LEU A 141 5.55 17.03 8.65
CA LEU A 141 4.39 17.91 8.87
C LEU A 141 3.70 17.65 10.22
N LEU A 142 3.72 16.39 10.68
CA LEU A 142 3.12 15.98 11.94
C LEU A 142 4.06 16.30 13.12
N ARG A 143 5.38 16.21 12.94
CA ARG A 143 6.39 16.36 13.99
C ARG A 143 6.28 17.67 14.79
N ALA A 144 5.98 18.77 14.10
CA ALA A 144 5.85 20.08 14.76
C ALA A 144 4.71 20.15 15.80
N ARG A 145 3.72 19.25 15.68
CA ARG A 145 2.57 19.16 16.59
C ARG A 145 2.71 18.05 17.62
N ALA A 146 3.60 17.10 17.38
CA ALA A 146 3.68 15.88 18.15
C ALA A 146 4.67 16.01 19.32
N ARG A 147 4.18 15.69 20.53
CA ARG A 147 5.01 15.30 21.67
C ARG A 147 5.60 13.92 21.41
N THR A 148 4.73 12.97 21.05
CA THR A 148 5.08 11.64 20.62
C THR A 148 4.48 11.38 19.24
N LEU A 149 5.26 10.90 18.28
CA LEU A 149 4.83 10.52 16.96
C LEU A 149 5.12 9.04 16.72
N VAL A 150 4.06 8.24 16.67
CA VAL A 150 4.13 6.80 16.40
C VAL A 150 3.65 6.56 14.97
N GLY A 151 4.42 5.82 14.16
CA GLY A 151 4.03 5.37 12.83
C GLY A 151 3.71 3.88 12.83
N VAL A 152 2.60 3.50 12.23
CA VAL A 152 2.19 2.10 12.06
C VAL A 152 1.92 1.81 10.60
N ASP A 153 2.51 0.76 10.06
CA ASP A 153 2.24 0.27 8.71
C ASP A 153 2.30 -1.26 8.67
N LEU A 154 1.57 -1.86 7.75
CA LEU A 154 1.57 -3.32 7.55
C LEU A 154 2.84 -3.80 6.86
N SER A 155 3.45 -2.97 6.01
CA SER A 155 4.65 -3.29 5.22
C SER A 155 5.92 -3.00 6.00
N GLY A 156 6.76 -4.03 6.16
CA GLY A 156 8.10 -3.89 6.74
C GLY A 156 9.00 -3.01 5.87
N GLY A 157 8.91 -3.13 4.55
CA GLY A 157 9.65 -2.31 3.60
C GLY A 157 9.30 -0.83 3.71
N MET A 158 8.02 -0.49 3.89
CA MET A 158 7.58 0.89 4.14
C MET A 158 8.14 1.43 5.45
N ILE A 159 8.07 0.66 6.53
CA ILE A 159 8.60 1.04 7.85
C ILE A 159 10.12 1.27 7.81
N GLU A 160 10.88 0.50 7.04
CA GLU A 160 12.31 0.75 6.84
C GLU A 160 12.58 2.10 6.16
N LYS A 161 11.79 2.46 5.15
CA LYS A 161 11.86 3.78 4.49
C LYS A 161 11.49 4.91 5.46
N ALA A 162 10.42 4.74 6.23
CA ALA A 162 10.02 5.70 7.26
C ALA A 162 11.11 5.90 8.31
N ARG A 163 11.78 4.82 8.73
CA ARG A 163 12.91 4.86 9.66
C ARG A 163 14.10 5.62 9.09
N ALA A 164 14.44 5.37 7.82
CA ALA A 164 15.52 6.09 7.13
C ALA A 164 15.21 7.59 6.98
N ARG A 165 13.92 7.95 6.77
CA ARG A 165 13.47 9.34 6.70
C ARG A 165 13.56 10.04 8.06
N GLY A 166 13.25 9.35 9.13
CA GLY A 166 13.24 9.87 10.50
C GLY A 166 11.96 10.65 10.85
N GLY A 167 11.95 11.20 12.06
CA GLY A 167 10.85 12.03 12.55
C GLY A 167 9.88 11.30 13.48
N TYR A 168 9.87 9.98 13.50
CA TYR A 168 9.07 9.17 14.42
C TYR A 168 9.84 8.85 15.69
N ASP A 169 9.13 8.81 16.83
CA ASP A 169 9.64 8.29 18.09
C ASP A 169 9.56 6.76 18.12
N GLU A 170 8.52 6.20 17.47
CA GLU A 170 8.31 4.75 17.35
C GLU A 170 7.76 4.39 15.96
N LEU A 171 8.20 3.25 15.42
CA LEU A 171 7.74 2.70 14.16
C LEU A 171 7.41 1.21 14.34
N VAL A 172 6.17 0.82 14.02
CA VAL A 172 5.63 -0.52 14.26
C VAL A 172 5.13 -1.15 12.97
N VAL A 173 5.57 -2.37 12.69
CA VAL A 173 5.00 -3.20 11.62
C VAL A 173 3.81 -3.96 12.20
N ALA A 174 2.60 -3.54 11.85
CA ALA A 174 1.37 -4.18 12.35
C ALA A 174 0.16 -3.92 11.43
N GLU A 175 -0.83 -4.81 11.49
CA GLU A 175 -2.17 -4.52 10.97
C GLU A 175 -2.84 -3.49 11.88
N LEU A 176 -3.37 -2.43 11.27
CA LEU A 176 -3.82 -1.24 12.00
C LEU A 176 -4.96 -1.55 12.99
N THR A 177 -5.92 -2.38 12.60
CA THR A 177 -7.04 -2.73 13.49
C THR A 177 -6.56 -3.51 14.71
N ALA A 178 -5.66 -4.47 14.50
CA ALA A 178 -5.06 -5.23 15.60
C ALA A 178 -4.22 -4.34 16.52
N TYR A 179 -3.45 -3.40 15.93
CA TYR A 179 -2.69 -2.42 16.71
C TYR A 179 -3.60 -1.55 17.60
N LEU A 180 -4.67 -0.98 17.01
CA LEU A 180 -5.61 -0.13 17.74
C LEU A 180 -6.37 -0.90 18.85
N GLN A 181 -6.71 -2.17 18.61
CA GLN A 181 -7.34 -3.01 19.63
C GLN A 181 -6.41 -3.31 20.81
N ALA A 182 -5.11 -3.48 20.54
CA ALA A 182 -4.10 -3.69 21.58
C ALA A 182 -3.74 -2.40 22.34
N HIS A 183 -3.99 -1.23 21.74
CA HIS A 183 -3.64 0.09 22.29
C HIS A 183 -4.88 1.01 22.35
N PRO A 184 -5.93 0.67 23.10
CA PRO A 184 -7.20 1.40 23.11
C PRO A 184 -7.08 2.86 23.55
N THR A 185 -6.05 3.21 24.31
CA THR A 185 -5.76 4.59 24.73
C THR A 185 -5.17 5.46 23.62
N ALA A 186 -4.60 4.89 22.57
CA ALA A 186 -4.10 5.63 21.42
C ALA A 186 -5.23 6.29 20.60
N VAL A 187 -6.48 5.84 20.77
CA VAL A 187 -7.67 6.34 20.05
C VAL A 187 -8.44 7.39 20.87
N LEU A 188 -8.20 7.49 22.18
CA LEU A 188 -8.95 8.34 23.11
C LEU A 188 -8.41 9.77 23.27
N GLY A 189 -7.50 10.22 22.40
CA GLY A 189 -7.01 11.61 22.37
C GLY A 189 -8.03 12.68 22.03
N LEU A 190 -9.32 12.34 21.90
CA LEU A 190 -10.45 13.27 21.73
C LEU A 190 -11.37 13.24 22.95
N THR A 191 -10.87 13.07 24.16
CA THR A 191 -11.68 13.44 25.34
C THR A 191 -11.76 14.95 25.40
N PRO A 192 -12.97 15.54 25.33
CA PRO A 192 -13.11 16.95 25.63
C PRO A 192 -12.61 17.18 27.06
N ASN A 193 -11.78 18.18 27.21
CA ASN A 193 -11.27 18.61 28.52
C ASN A 193 -12.46 18.96 29.42
N THR A 194 -12.95 18.02 30.23
CA THR A 194 -13.94 18.26 31.28
C THR A 194 -13.20 18.67 32.56
N SER A 195 -12.48 19.78 32.52
CA SER A 195 -12.03 20.48 33.71
C SER A 195 -12.38 21.96 33.61
N ALA A 196 -13.66 22.23 33.79
CA ALA A 196 -14.15 23.54 34.16
C ALA A 196 -15.23 23.32 35.22
N ALA A 197 -14.83 23.36 36.48
CA ALA A 197 -15.68 23.65 37.63
C ALA A 197 -14.87 24.49 38.59
#